data_7aa9e07e116b2090f75d8baf491a255b
#
_entry.id   7aa9e07e116b2090f75d8baf491a255b
#
_cell.length_a   1.000
_cell.length_b   1.000
_cell.length_c   1.000
_cell.angle_alpha   90.00
_cell.angle_beta   90.00
_cell.angle_gamma   90.00
#
_symmetry.space_group_name_H-M   'P 1'
#
loop_
_entity.id
_entity.type
_entity.pdbx_description
1 polymer ?
#
loop_
_entity_poly.entity_id
_entity_poly.type
_entity_poly.pdbx_seq_one_letter_code
_entity_poly.pdbx_strand_id
1 'polypeptide(L)'
;EMTSSLVGSEMCIRDSVYAVTFSVIFVLGICHMQNAIKSHQAVESLLEDGEKAAVWGTVSKKEEGAKSTKIYLKHCYLRVEEKQLPCRQILVYLNTDVSVGNIIYVNGTVKTLEPARNEGNFDEKNFYESQGTDFKFYGENVQFISRDTDRFAEFLYQKKREVIQLYQKTMGAETAGVLSTMVLGDRQLLEPEIKSLYQKTGISHILAISGLHVSIIGMGFYKMLQKQRVPLLLRSTLSAVAILVFAVLSGAGVSTKRAVLMFLLLLLGGVIGRSYDSLTGLALAAIFLLWENPFVYAYTGFILSFLAVLGVDASVILLKSMDIQKGIREQICVSGCIQAFTIPVIAYYYFELPTYVLSLIHI
;
A
#
# COMPACT_ATOMS: atom_id res chain seq x y z
N GLU A 1 24.83 -49.38 -6.75
CA GLU A 1 23.52 -49.33 -7.44
C GLU A 1 22.32 -49.04 -6.53
N MET A 2 22.35 -49.42 -5.24
CA MET A 2 21.27 -49.12 -4.28
C MET A 2 21.15 -47.64 -3.87
N THR A 3 22.23 -46.87 -3.87
CA THR A 3 22.23 -45.44 -3.45
C THR A 3 21.62 -44.49 -4.50
N SER A 4 21.73 -44.79 -5.79
CA SER A 4 21.15 -43.99 -6.85
C SER A 4 19.62 -44.07 -6.94
N SER A 5 19.05 -45.24 -6.59
CA SER A 5 17.60 -45.47 -6.56
C SER A 5 16.93 -44.73 -5.39
N LEU A 6 17.57 -44.67 -4.22
CA LEU A 6 17.09 -43.94 -3.04
C LEU A 6 17.08 -42.42 -3.27
N VAL A 7 18.15 -41.87 -3.85
CA VAL A 7 18.23 -40.43 -4.17
C VAL A 7 17.18 -40.03 -5.20
N GLY A 8 16.92 -40.86 -6.21
CA GLY A 8 15.86 -40.65 -7.19
C GLY A 8 14.45 -40.65 -6.57
N SER A 9 14.18 -41.55 -5.62
CA SER A 9 12.89 -41.61 -4.95
C SER A 9 12.66 -40.44 -4.00
N GLU A 10 13.67 -39.98 -3.27
CA GLU A 10 13.57 -38.80 -2.39
C GLU A 10 13.37 -37.50 -3.19
N MET A 11 14.02 -37.34 -4.37
CA MET A 11 13.76 -36.24 -5.27
C MET A 11 12.31 -36.23 -5.79
N CYS A 12 11.80 -37.40 -6.25
CA CYS A 12 10.42 -37.52 -6.72
C CYS A 12 9.39 -37.21 -5.61
N ILE A 13 9.62 -37.67 -4.39
CA ILE A 13 8.74 -37.41 -3.25
C ILE A 13 8.74 -35.91 -2.93
N ARG A 14 9.91 -35.27 -2.90
CA ARG A 14 10.03 -33.82 -2.64
C ARG A 14 9.34 -33.01 -3.71
N ASP A 15 9.52 -33.32 -4.98
CA ASP A 15 8.89 -32.63 -6.09
C ASP A 15 7.36 -32.80 -6.09
N SER A 16 6.88 -34.02 -5.72
CA SER A 16 5.45 -34.29 -5.54
C SER A 16 4.86 -33.47 -4.39
N VAL A 17 5.57 -33.35 -3.26
CA VAL A 17 5.13 -32.52 -2.13
C VAL A 17 5.06 -31.03 -2.53
N TYR A 18 6.05 -30.54 -3.28
CA TYR A 18 5.99 -29.16 -3.78
C TYR A 18 4.83 -28.94 -4.75
N ALA A 19 4.59 -29.88 -5.68
CA ALA A 19 3.48 -29.79 -6.62
C ALA A 19 2.13 -29.80 -5.91
N VAL A 20 1.94 -30.69 -4.92
CA VAL A 20 0.71 -30.74 -4.12
C VAL A 20 0.53 -29.45 -3.31
N THR A 21 1.58 -28.98 -2.64
CA THR A 21 1.53 -27.73 -1.85
C THR A 21 1.19 -26.54 -2.73
N PHE A 22 1.82 -26.43 -3.90
CA PHE A 22 1.51 -25.37 -4.87
C PHE A 22 0.05 -25.46 -5.33
N SER A 23 -0.43 -26.65 -5.67
CA SER A 23 -1.82 -26.86 -6.11
C SER A 23 -2.83 -26.49 -5.03
N VAL A 24 -2.55 -26.85 -3.77
CA VAL A 24 -3.42 -26.48 -2.63
C VAL A 24 -3.45 -24.97 -2.44
N ILE A 25 -2.29 -24.30 -2.42
CA ILE A 25 -2.22 -22.83 -2.27
C ILE A 25 -2.94 -22.14 -3.43
N PHE A 26 -2.79 -22.64 -4.66
CA PHE A 26 -3.44 -22.10 -5.85
C PHE A 26 -4.97 -22.22 -5.76
N VAL A 27 -5.49 -23.40 -5.38
CA VAL A 27 -6.93 -23.63 -5.19
C VAL A 27 -7.48 -22.74 -4.07
N LEU A 28 -6.78 -22.63 -2.94
CA LEU A 28 -7.17 -21.75 -1.84
C LEU A 28 -7.22 -20.28 -2.29
N GLY A 29 -6.25 -19.83 -3.09
CA GLY A 29 -6.22 -18.49 -3.67
C GLY A 29 -7.42 -18.23 -4.59
N ILE A 30 -7.78 -19.20 -5.46
CA ILE A 30 -8.96 -19.09 -6.33
C ILE A 30 -10.24 -19.00 -5.50
N CYS A 31 -10.40 -19.88 -4.51
CA CYS A 31 -11.58 -19.87 -3.63
C CYS A 31 -11.70 -18.55 -2.87
N HIS A 32 -10.59 -18.04 -2.35
CA HIS A 32 -10.55 -16.76 -1.64
C HIS A 32 -10.95 -15.61 -2.57
N MET A 33 -10.39 -15.52 -3.77
CA MET A 33 -10.72 -14.53 -4.78
C MET A 33 -12.20 -14.60 -5.19
N GLN A 34 -12.73 -15.80 -5.45
CA GLN A 34 -14.14 -15.98 -5.80
C GLN A 34 -15.08 -15.54 -4.69
N ASN A 35 -14.76 -15.84 -3.42
CA ASN A 35 -15.56 -15.38 -2.30
C ASN A 35 -15.53 -13.86 -2.16
N ALA A 36 -14.36 -13.23 -2.35
CA ALA A 36 -14.23 -11.77 -2.32
C ALA A 36 -15.04 -11.10 -3.45
N ILE A 37 -15.00 -11.66 -4.67
CA ILE A 37 -15.78 -11.15 -5.81
C ILE A 37 -17.27 -11.30 -5.52
N LYS A 38 -17.74 -12.45 -5.05
CA LYS A 38 -19.16 -12.68 -4.74
C LYS A 38 -19.67 -11.72 -3.67
N SER A 39 -18.91 -11.51 -2.59
CA SER A 39 -19.29 -10.58 -1.53
C SER A 39 -19.35 -9.13 -2.04
N HIS A 40 -18.41 -8.73 -2.88
CA HIS A 40 -18.40 -7.40 -3.49
C HIS A 40 -19.58 -7.20 -4.46
N GLN A 41 -19.84 -8.16 -5.35
CA GLN A 41 -20.97 -8.12 -6.28
C GLN A 41 -22.32 -8.10 -5.56
N ALA A 42 -22.46 -8.80 -4.43
CA ALA A 42 -23.67 -8.77 -3.62
C ALA A 42 -23.96 -7.37 -3.06
N VAL A 43 -22.91 -6.64 -2.66
CA VAL A 43 -23.06 -5.23 -2.23
C VAL A 43 -23.36 -4.33 -3.42
N GLU A 44 -22.60 -4.45 -4.51
CA GLU A 44 -22.74 -3.61 -5.70
C GLU A 44 -24.13 -3.75 -6.37
N SER A 45 -24.70 -4.97 -6.39
CA SER A 45 -26.00 -5.24 -6.99
C SER A 45 -27.20 -4.61 -6.27
N LEU A 46 -26.99 -4.15 -5.04
CA LEU A 46 -28.03 -3.49 -4.22
C LEU A 46 -27.83 -1.98 -4.14
N LEU A 47 -26.79 -1.45 -4.76
CA LEU A 47 -26.46 -0.03 -4.70
C LEU A 47 -26.91 0.68 -5.98
N GLU A 48 -27.81 1.64 -5.82
CA GLU A 48 -28.11 2.63 -6.86
C GLU A 48 -27.47 3.97 -6.50
N ASP A 49 -26.96 4.67 -7.52
CA ASP A 49 -26.33 5.98 -7.32
C ASP A 49 -27.36 7.01 -6.87
N GLY A 50 -27.10 7.68 -5.76
CA GLY A 50 -28.02 8.64 -5.16
C GLY A 50 -29.08 8.02 -4.24
N GLU A 51 -29.07 6.71 -3.99
CA GLU A 51 -30.01 6.05 -3.11
C GLU A 51 -29.79 6.44 -1.65
N LYS A 52 -30.89 6.64 -0.90
CA LYS A 52 -30.82 6.90 0.53
C LYS A 52 -30.64 5.61 1.29
N ALA A 53 -29.62 5.58 2.14
CA ALA A 53 -29.25 4.42 2.92
C ALA A 53 -28.77 4.83 4.32
N ALA A 54 -28.56 3.84 5.16
CA ALA A 54 -27.89 3.99 6.43
C ALA A 54 -26.68 3.09 6.49
N VAL A 55 -25.56 3.62 7.01
CA VAL A 55 -24.34 2.87 7.23
C VAL A 55 -23.91 3.00 8.68
N TRP A 56 -23.33 1.94 9.23
CA TRP A 56 -22.69 2.00 10.53
C TRP A 56 -21.44 1.15 10.57
N GLY A 57 -20.51 1.55 11.42
CA GLY A 57 -19.24 0.86 11.54
C GLY A 57 -18.26 1.61 12.42
N THR A 58 -17.08 1.05 12.57
CA THR A 58 -16.00 1.61 13.39
C THR A 58 -15.12 2.52 12.53
N VAL A 59 -14.87 3.73 13.00
CA VAL A 59 -13.95 4.69 12.37
C VAL A 59 -12.53 4.16 12.48
N SER A 60 -11.95 3.79 11.35
CA SER A 60 -10.57 3.27 11.28
C SER A 60 -9.54 4.33 10.92
N LYS A 61 -9.93 5.32 10.13
CA LYS A 61 -9.06 6.39 9.64
C LYS A 61 -9.88 7.62 9.34
N LYS A 62 -9.31 8.80 9.56
CA LYS A 62 -9.89 10.08 9.14
C LYS A 62 -8.87 10.91 8.37
N GLU A 63 -9.34 11.63 7.38
CA GLU A 63 -8.57 12.57 6.57
C GLU A 63 -9.38 13.86 6.44
N GLU A 64 -8.86 14.96 6.93
CA GLU A 64 -9.54 16.24 6.82
C GLU A 64 -9.38 16.79 5.40
N GLY A 65 -10.46 17.11 4.75
CA GLY A 65 -10.47 17.80 3.46
C GLY A 65 -10.89 19.26 3.61
N ALA A 66 -10.71 20.07 2.56
CA ALA A 66 -11.06 21.48 2.57
C ALA A 66 -12.57 21.75 2.80
N LYS A 67 -13.44 20.82 2.37
CA LYS A 67 -14.91 20.95 2.46
C LYS A 67 -15.58 19.95 3.39
N SER A 68 -15.00 18.80 3.58
CA SER A 68 -15.56 17.71 4.39
C SER A 68 -14.45 16.78 4.86
N THR A 69 -14.66 16.12 5.98
CA THR A 69 -13.76 15.10 6.51
C THR A 69 -14.10 13.76 5.84
N LYS A 70 -13.09 13.10 5.31
CA LYS A 70 -13.17 11.73 4.79
C LYS A 70 -12.94 10.76 5.93
N ILE A 71 -13.88 9.87 6.15
CA ILE A 71 -13.87 8.89 7.23
C ILE A 71 -13.95 7.51 6.61
N TYR A 72 -13.04 6.63 6.99
CA TYR A 72 -13.02 5.24 6.56
C TYR A 72 -13.61 4.37 7.66
N LEU A 73 -14.76 3.73 7.39
CA LEU A 73 -15.42 2.81 8.31
C LEU A 73 -14.97 1.38 8.00
N LYS A 74 -14.57 0.65 9.03
CA LYS A 74 -14.33 -0.80 9.00
C LYS A 74 -15.36 -1.52 9.87
N HIS A 75 -15.45 -2.85 9.71
CA HIS A 75 -16.48 -3.66 10.37
C HIS A 75 -17.85 -3.02 10.19
N CYS A 76 -18.14 -2.65 8.95
CA CYS A 76 -19.26 -1.81 8.60
C CYS A 76 -20.37 -2.62 7.92
N TYR A 77 -21.57 -2.09 8.07
CA TYR A 77 -22.77 -2.63 7.47
C TYR A 77 -23.52 -1.53 6.72
N LEU A 78 -24.10 -1.91 5.61
CA LEU A 78 -25.00 -1.10 4.83
C LEU A 78 -26.43 -1.59 5.06
N ARG A 79 -27.37 -0.67 5.28
CA ARG A 79 -28.79 -0.93 5.32
C ARG A 79 -29.47 -0.13 4.21
N VAL A 80 -30.05 -0.88 3.26
CA VAL A 80 -30.90 -0.35 2.21
C VAL A 80 -32.26 -0.99 2.40
N GLU A 81 -33.29 -0.18 2.60
CA GLU A 81 -34.64 -0.63 2.97
C GLU A 81 -34.61 -1.58 4.18
N GLU A 82 -35.00 -2.86 4.00
CA GLU A 82 -35.00 -3.89 5.04
C GLU A 82 -33.76 -4.83 4.97
N LYS A 83 -32.94 -4.71 3.93
CA LYS A 83 -31.75 -5.56 3.76
C LYS A 83 -30.55 -4.96 4.46
N GLN A 84 -29.80 -5.83 5.13
CA GLN A 84 -28.56 -5.48 5.82
C GLN A 84 -27.42 -6.34 5.26
N LEU A 85 -26.35 -5.69 4.83
CA LEU A 85 -25.19 -6.36 4.25
C LEU A 85 -23.90 -5.92 4.93
N PRO A 86 -22.98 -6.87 5.21
CA PRO A 86 -21.64 -6.52 5.65
C PRO A 86 -20.83 -5.98 4.49
N CYS A 87 -20.08 -4.90 4.74
CA CYS A 87 -19.17 -4.27 3.81
C CYS A 87 -17.73 -4.35 4.34
N ARG A 88 -16.76 -4.35 3.43
CA ARG A 88 -15.33 -4.39 3.79
C ARG A 88 -14.90 -3.06 4.41
N GLN A 89 -15.07 -2.00 3.67
CA GLN A 89 -14.77 -0.63 4.10
C GLN A 89 -15.66 0.35 3.32
N ILE A 90 -16.13 1.39 4.00
CA ILE A 90 -16.95 2.44 3.40
C ILE A 90 -16.21 3.77 3.57
N LEU A 91 -16.14 4.57 2.51
CA LEU A 91 -15.63 5.94 2.56
C LEU A 91 -16.77 6.91 2.77
N VAL A 92 -16.88 7.48 3.96
CA VAL A 92 -17.94 8.41 4.35
C VAL A 92 -17.41 9.85 4.35
N TYR A 93 -18.14 10.76 3.75
CA TYR A 93 -17.89 12.19 3.77
C TYR A 93 -18.81 12.83 4.81
N LEU A 94 -18.22 13.45 5.83
CA LEU A 94 -18.93 14.09 6.94
C LEU A 94 -18.35 15.46 7.26
N ASN A 95 -19.21 16.31 7.84
CA ASN A 95 -18.77 17.61 8.40
C ASN A 95 -18.68 17.60 9.93
N THR A 96 -18.90 16.44 10.55
CA THR A 96 -18.87 16.25 12.00
C THR A 96 -17.51 15.72 12.44
N ASP A 97 -16.98 16.22 13.54
CA ASP A 97 -15.75 15.70 14.14
C ASP A 97 -16.03 14.37 14.82
N VAL A 98 -15.26 13.35 14.43
CA VAL A 98 -15.31 12.00 14.98
C VAL A 98 -13.91 11.54 15.31
N SER A 99 -13.74 10.73 16.35
CA SER A 99 -12.45 10.16 16.72
C SER A 99 -12.26 8.76 16.14
N VAL A 100 -11.02 8.38 15.92
CA VAL A 100 -10.69 7.02 15.48
C VAL A 100 -11.09 6.04 16.60
N GLY A 101 -11.78 4.96 16.22
CA GLY A 101 -12.36 3.98 17.17
C GLY A 101 -13.83 4.19 17.46
N ASN A 102 -14.40 5.37 17.25
CA ASN A 102 -15.83 5.57 17.46
C ASN A 102 -16.65 4.64 16.56
N ILE A 103 -17.77 4.14 17.09
CA ILE A 103 -18.78 3.45 16.30
C ILE A 103 -19.89 4.44 15.98
N ILE A 104 -20.09 4.71 14.71
CA ILE A 104 -21.07 5.69 14.24
C ILE A 104 -22.12 5.05 13.35
N TYR A 105 -23.33 5.60 13.42
CA TYR A 105 -24.43 5.33 12.51
C TYR A 105 -24.70 6.61 11.71
N VAL A 106 -24.74 6.48 10.39
CA VAL A 106 -24.83 7.62 9.47
C VAL A 106 -25.95 7.37 8.48
N ASN A 107 -26.87 8.31 8.37
CA ASN A 107 -27.85 8.36 7.29
C ASN A 107 -27.33 9.31 6.20
N GLY A 108 -27.60 8.95 4.96
CA GLY A 108 -27.14 9.76 3.83
C GLY A 108 -27.42 9.10 2.48
N THR A 109 -26.60 9.46 1.50
CA THR A 109 -26.74 8.98 0.13
C THR A 109 -25.50 8.17 -0.31
N VAL A 110 -25.79 7.10 -1.04
CA VAL A 110 -24.74 6.24 -1.65
C VAL A 110 -24.22 6.92 -2.91
N LYS A 111 -22.92 6.83 -3.11
CA LYS A 111 -22.26 7.14 -4.38
C LYS A 111 -21.43 5.94 -4.82
N THR A 112 -21.80 5.34 -5.93
CA THR A 112 -21.08 4.21 -6.52
C THR A 112 -19.72 4.64 -7.05
N LEU A 113 -18.76 3.70 -7.12
CA LEU A 113 -17.45 3.95 -7.69
C LEU A 113 -17.50 3.83 -9.20
N GLU A 114 -17.09 4.87 -9.91
CA GLU A 114 -17.11 4.89 -11.36
C GLU A 114 -15.79 4.33 -11.94
N PRO A 115 -15.84 3.44 -12.94
CA PRO A 115 -14.65 3.06 -13.70
C PRO A 115 -14.18 4.24 -14.57
N ALA A 116 -12.95 4.16 -15.07
CA ALA A 116 -12.44 5.16 -15.99
C ALA A 116 -13.35 5.28 -17.23
N ARG A 117 -13.79 6.50 -17.57
CA ARG A 117 -14.66 6.74 -18.72
C ARG A 117 -13.91 6.66 -20.07
N ASN A 118 -12.63 7.00 -20.07
CA ASN A 118 -11.75 6.93 -21.22
C ASN A 118 -10.44 6.27 -20.83
N GLU A 119 -9.78 5.65 -21.79
CA GLU A 119 -8.43 5.10 -21.61
C GLU A 119 -7.45 6.20 -21.16
N GLY A 120 -6.59 5.90 -20.21
CA GLY A 120 -5.66 6.86 -19.61
C GLY A 120 -6.23 7.75 -18.51
N ASN A 121 -7.55 7.78 -18.30
CA ASN A 121 -8.13 8.49 -17.17
C ASN A 121 -7.95 7.73 -15.86
N PHE A 122 -8.04 8.46 -14.75
CA PHE A 122 -7.98 7.87 -13.42
C PHE A 122 -9.17 6.93 -13.20
N ASP A 123 -8.87 5.65 -12.94
CA ASP A 123 -9.86 4.64 -12.59
C ASP A 123 -10.14 4.68 -11.09
N GLU A 124 -11.24 5.34 -10.75
CA GLU A 124 -11.66 5.51 -9.37
C GLU A 124 -12.07 4.19 -8.74
N LYS A 125 -12.77 3.33 -9.49
CA LYS A 125 -13.24 2.02 -9.01
C LYS A 125 -12.04 1.15 -8.61
N ASN A 126 -11.11 0.90 -9.52
CA ASN A 126 -9.91 0.12 -9.24
C ASN A 126 -9.08 0.69 -8.09
N PHE A 127 -8.99 2.01 -7.99
CA PHE A 127 -8.24 2.67 -6.92
C PHE A 127 -8.85 2.42 -5.53
N TYR A 128 -10.15 2.64 -5.35
CA TYR A 128 -10.80 2.46 -4.05
C TYR A 128 -11.00 0.99 -3.69
N GLU A 129 -11.34 0.13 -4.66
CA GLU A 129 -11.43 -1.33 -4.45
C GLU A 129 -10.09 -1.93 -4.00
N SER A 130 -8.98 -1.45 -4.57
CA SER A 130 -7.63 -1.86 -4.13
C SER A 130 -7.30 -1.45 -2.69
N GLN A 131 -7.98 -0.45 -2.16
CA GLN A 131 -7.90 -0.06 -0.75
C GLN A 131 -8.95 -0.77 0.13
N GLY A 132 -9.77 -1.64 -0.46
CA GLY A 132 -10.82 -2.39 0.23
C GLY A 132 -12.11 -1.62 0.39
N THR A 133 -12.27 -0.43 -0.23
CA THR A 133 -13.48 0.39 -0.16
C THR A 133 -14.49 -0.08 -1.18
N ASP A 134 -15.72 -0.34 -0.74
CA ASP A 134 -16.78 -0.84 -1.61
C ASP A 134 -17.54 0.30 -2.32
N PHE A 135 -17.79 1.41 -1.63
CA PHE A 135 -18.48 2.59 -2.17
C PHE A 135 -18.18 3.83 -1.34
N LYS A 136 -18.61 4.99 -1.86
CA LYS A 136 -18.60 6.28 -1.16
C LYS A 136 -19.97 6.56 -0.56
N PHE A 137 -19.99 7.31 0.52
CA PHE A 137 -21.21 7.67 1.22
C PHE A 137 -21.18 9.15 1.64
N TYR A 138 -22.18 9.90 1.29
CA TYR A 138 -22.33 11.28 1.72
C TYR A 138 -23.28 11.33 2.90
N GLY A 139 -22.71 11.51 4.10
CA GLY A 139 -23.45 11.52 5.34
C GLY A 139 -24.13 12.86 5.61
N GLU A 140 -25.39 12.81 5.99
CA GLU A 140 -26.20 13.96 6.39
C GLU A 140 -26.30 14.05 7.91
N ASN A 141 -26.70 12.97 8.55
CA ASN A 141 -26.92 12.88 9.98
C ASN A 141 -26.07 11.77 10.61
N VAL A 142 -25.39 12.10 11.69
CA VAL A 142 -24.50 11.18 12.41
C VAL A 142 -25.03 10.95 13.81
N GLN A 143 -25.11 9.68 14.21
CA GLN A 143 -25.40 9.26 15.58
C GLN A 143 -24.25 8.40 16.09
N PHE A 144 -23.81 8.65 17.30
CA PHE A 144 -22.77 7.86 17.94
C PHE A 144 -23.41 6.65 18.63
N ILE A 145 -23.06 5.43 18.19
CA ILE A 145 -23.42 4.19 18.87
C ILE A 145 -22.49 3.98 20.06
N SER A 146 -21.16 4.17 19.85
CA SER A 146 -20.15 4.21 20.91
C SER A 146 -19.17 5.34 20.65
N ARG A 147 -18.76 6.00 21.71
CA ARG A 147 -17.69 7.02 21.72
C ARG A 147 -16.34 6.47 22.19
N ASP A 148 -16.21 5.13 22.25
CA ASP A 148 -14.92 4.52 22.54
C ASP A 148 -13.91 4.92 21.47
N THR A 149 -12.76 5.37 21.93
CA THR A 149 -11.67 5.83 21.07
C THR A 149 -10.52 4.83 21.11
N ASP A 150 -9.97 4.50 19.95
CA ASP A 150 -8.67 3.87 19.89
C ASP A 150 -7.60 4.91 20.26
N ARG A 151 -7.21 4.89 21.56
CA ARG A 151 -6.28 5.88 22.12
C ARG A 151 -4.96 5.94 21.38
N PHE A 152 -4.46 4.81 20.88
CA PHE A 152 -3.18 4.77 20.18
C PHE A 152 -3.31 5.35 18.77
N ALA A 153 -4.31 4.94 18.01
CA ALA A 153 -4.55 5.45 16.66
C ALA A 153 -4.88 6.95 16.67
N GLU A 154 -5.72 7.40 17.62
CA GLU A 154 -6.05 8.82 17.78
C GLU A 154 -4.83 9.64 18.20
N PHE A 155 -3.99 9.14 19.11
CA PHE A 155 -2.72 9.77 19.47
C PHE A 155 -1.80 9.94 18.26
N LEU A 156 -1.62 8.90 17.44
CA LEU A 156 -0.81 8.97 16.23
C LEU A 156 -1.39 9.98 15.21
N TYR A 157 -2.71 10.01 15.07
CA TYR A 157 -3.37 11.00 14.22
C TYR A 157 -3.12 12.44 14.69
N GLN A 158 -3.25 12.71 15.98
CA GLN A 158 -2.97 14.02 16.56
C GLN A 158 -1.51 14.43 16.39
N LYS A 159 -0.56 13.49 16.63
CA LYS A 159 0.86 13.76 16.39
C LYS A 159 1.19 14.03 14.92
N LYS A 160 0.56 13.32 14.00
CA LYS A 160 0.66 13.62 12.58
C LYS A 160 0.21 15.05 12.28
N ARG A 161 -0.93 15.48 12.84
CA ARG A 161 -1.43 16.86 12.67
C ARG A 161 -0.49 17.92 13.26
N GLU A 162 0.05 17.68 14.46
CA GLU A 162 1.03 18.60 15.08
C GLU A 162 2.24 18.79 14.17
N VAL A 163 2.77 17.72 13.57
CA VAL A 163 3.91 17.80 12.64
C VAL A 163 3.54 18.58 11.37
N ILE A 164 2.35 18.34 10.80
CA ILE A 164 1.87 19.07 9.63
C ILE A 164 1.75 20.58 9.94
N GLN A 165 1.18 20.93 11.10
CA GLN A 165 1.10 22.32 11.54
C GLN A 165 2.48 22.97 11.77
N LEU A 166 3.45 22.18 12.28
CA LEU A 166 4.83 22.65 12.42
C LEU A 166 5.44 22.96 11.05
N TYR A 167 5.26 22.08 10.05
CA TYR A 167 5.72 22.34 8.69
C TYR A 167 5.11 23.62 8.12
N GLN A 168 3.80 23.82 8.30
CA GLN A 168 3.11 25.05 7.84
C GLN A 168 3.63 26.33 8.51
N LYS A 169 4.00 26.25 9.79
CA LYS A 169 4.53 27.39 10.54
C LYS A 169 5.99 27.74 10.21
N THR A 170 6.79 26.73 9.89
CA THR A 170 8.24 26.88 9.70
C THR A 170 8.64 27.02 8.23
N MET A 171 7.82 26.52 7.32
CA MET A 171 8.09 26.49 5.88
C MET A 171 6.91 27.10 5.13
N GLY A 172 7.12 27.60 3.92
CA GLY A 172 6.02 28.07 3.08
C GLY A 172 4.99 26.98 2.78
N ALA A 173 3.74 27.36 2.46
CA ALA A 173 2.62 26.45 2.26
C ALA A 173 2.94 25.33 1.23
N GLU A 174 3.57 25.68 0.11
CA GLU A 174 3.98 24.74 -0.94
C GLU A 174 4.95 23.67 -0.40
N THR A 175 6.01 24.10 0.28
CA THR A 175 7.02 23.19 0.85
C THR A 175 6.42 22.30 1.92
N ALA A 176 5.56 22.84 2.78
CA ALA A 176 4.84 22.08 3.79
C ALA A 176 3.93 21.02 3.15
N GLY A 177 3.24 21.34 2.05
CA GLY A 177 2.41 20.41 1.29
C GLY A 177 3.21 19.27 0.70
N VAL A 178 4.35 19.55 0.06
CA VAL A 178 5.24 18.54 -0.51
C VAL A 178 5.82 17.63 0.59
N LEU A 179 6.38 18.20 1.67
CA LEU A 179 6.94 17.41 2.77
C LEU A 179 5.91 16.57 3.50
N SER A 180 4.71 17.12 3.77
CA SER A 180 3.62 16.35 4.38
C SER A 180 3.23 15.15 3.52
N THR A 181 3.23 15.31 2.20
CA THR A 181 2.93 14.23 1.25
C THR A 181 4.04 13.19 1.23
N MET A 182 5.30 13.60 1.15
CA MET A 182 6.45 12.69 1.03
C MET A 182 6.77 11.94 2.33
N VAL A 183 6.62 12.58 3.48
CA VAL A 183 7.02 12.00 4.78
C VAL A 183 5.86 11.35 5.50
N LEU A 184 4.69 11.99 5.50
CA LEU A 184 3.51 11.56 6.26
C LEU A 184 2.40 10.96 5.39
N GLY A 185 2.57 10.93 4.06
CA GLY A 185 1.56 10.45 3.12
C GLY A 185 0.30 11.32 3.08
N ASP A 186 0.38 12.56 3.59
CA ASP A 186 -0.76 13.47 3.65
C ASP A 186 -0.76 14.42 2.44
N ARG A 187 -1.78 14.29 1.61
CA ARG A 187 -1.89 15.02 0.34
C ARG A 187 -2.80 16.26 0.43
N GLN A 188 -3.31 16.58 1.61
CA GLN A 188 -4.31 17.63 1.78
C GLN A 188 -3.77 19.03 1.43
N LEU A 189 -2.51 19.28 1.78
CA LEU A 189 -1.83 20.55 1.55
C LEU A 189 -1.11 20.59 0.19
N LEU A 190 -1.14 19.52 -0.58
CA LEU A 190 -0.48 19.49 -1.88
C LEU A 190 -1.33 20.22 -2.92
N GLU A 191 -0.82 21.34 -3.39
CA GLU A 191 -1.47 22.13 -4.42
C GLU A 191 -1.61 21.36 -5.74
N PRO A 192 -2.75 21.46 -6.44
CA PRO A 192 -2.98 20.76 -7.71
C PRO A 192 -1.93 21.09 -8.79
N GLU A 193 -1.44 22.31 -8.80
CA GLU A 193 -0.41 22.79 -9.74
C GLU A 193 0.91 22.08 -9.51
N ILE A 194 1.35 21.98 -8.25
CA ILE A 194 2.56 21.26 -7.86
C ILE A 194 2.41 19.78 -8.20
N LYS A 195 1.27 19.16 -7.89
CA LYS A 195 0.99 17.77 -8.27
C LYS A 195 1.12 17.57 -9.78
N SER A 196 0.53 18.48 -10.58
CA SER A 196 0.61 18.45 -12.05
C SER A 196 2.06 18.57 -12.55
N LEU A 197 2.86 19.44 -11.92
CA LEU A 197 4.28 19.62 -12.24
C LEU A 197 5.07 18.31 -12.04
N TYR A 198 4.88 17.65 -10.88
CA TYR A 198 5.53 16.35 -10.58
C TYR A 198 5.06 15.25 -11.54
N GLN A 199 3.82 15.28 -12.01
CA GLN A 199 3.31 14.36 -13.02
C GLN A 199 3.96 14.58 -14.37
N LYS A 200 3.96 15.83 -14.86
CA LYS A 200 4.58 16.20 -16.15
C LYS A 200 6.08 15.91 -16.21
N THR A 201 6.77 16.04 -15.10
CA THR A 201 8.20 15.73 -15.00
C THR A 201 8.50 14.23 -14.78
N GLY A 202 7.46 13.37 -14.64
CA GLY A 202 7.63 11.93 -14.46
C GLY A 202 8.13 11.50 -13.08
N ILE A 203 8.23 12.43 -12.11
CA ILE A 203 8.70 12.17 -10.75
C ILE A 203 7.59 12.10 -9.71
N SER A 204 6.36 11.91 -10.14
CA SER A 204 5.19 11.77 -9.24
C SER A 204 5.34 10.64 -8.21
N HIS A 205 6.16 9.63 -8.52
CA HIS A 205 6.47 8.53 -7.60
C HIS A 205 7.24 9.00 -6.34
N ILE A 206 7.93 10.15 -6.37
CA ILE A 206 8.60 10.74 -5.20
C ILE A 206 7.58 11.28 -4.20
N LEU A 207 6.43 11.78 -4.68
CA LEU A 207 5.33 12.22 -3.81
C LEU A 207 4.62 11.05 -3.10
N ALA A 208 4.77 9.83 -3.59
CA ALA A 208 4.27 8.65 -2.91
C ALA A 208 5.31 8.11 -1.93
N ILE A 209 4.86 7.66 -0.76
CA ILE A 209 5.77 6.95 0.15
C ILE A 209 6.22 5.66 -0.51
N SER A 210 7.52 5.59 -0.77
CA SER A 210 8.16 4.50 -1.50
C SER A 210 8.92 3.55 -0.56
N GLY A 211 9.34 2.42 -1.11
CA GLY A 211 10.24 1.49 -0.42
C GLY A 211 11.55 2.14 0.02
N LEU A 212 12.01 3.19 -0.69
CA LEU A 212 13.21 3.95 -0.31
C LEU A 212 13.01 4.67 1.04
N HIS A 213 11.87 5.31 1.27
CA HIS A 213 11.56 5.96 2.55
C HIS A 213 11.55 4.95 3.69
N VAL A 214 10.90 3.80 3.50
CA VAL A 214 10.89 2.70 4.48
C VAL A 214 12.31 2.19 4.75
N SER A 215 13.12 2.02 3.71
CA SER A 215 14.49 1.55 3.83
C SER A 215 15.39 2.56 4.55
N ILE A 216 15.30 3.84 4.23
CA ILE A 216 16.10 4.89 4.88
C ILE A 216 15.74 4.97 6.37
N ILE A 217 14.46 5.03 6.70
CA ILE A 217 14.01 5.16 8.10
C ILE A 217 14.30 3.87 8.85
N GLY A 218 13.88 2.71 8.35
CA GLY A 218 14.01 1.43 9.03
C GLY A 218 15.45 0.99 9.16
N MET A 219 16.22 0.99 8.05
CA MET A 219 17.62 0.57 8.06
C MET A 219 18.51 1.61 8.72
N GLY A 220 18.22 2.91 8.57
CA GLY A 220 18.92 3.99 9.25
C GLY A 220 18.80 3.83 10.76
N PHE A 221 17.60 3.62 11.28
CA PHE A 221 17.36 3.38 12.70
C PHE A 221 18.03 2.08 13.19
N TYR A 222 17.91 0.99 12.43
CA TYR A 222 18.58 -0.27 12.74
C TYR A 222 20.11 -0.11 12.84
N LYS A 223 20.75 0.57 11.86
CA LYS A 223 22.20 0.83 11.86
C LYS A 223 22.61 1.75 12.99
N MET A 224 21.79 2.74 13.34
CA MET A 224 22.04 3.61 14.50
C MET A 224 22.09 2.80 15.79
N LEU A 225 21.13 1.92 16.04
CA LEU A 225 21.12 1.01 17.20
C LEU A 225 22.29 0.03 17.17
N GLN A 226 22.67 -0.46 15.99
CA GLN A 226 23.84 -1.31 15.81
C GLN A 226 25.14 -0.60 16.20
N LYS A 227 25.30 0.67 15.82
CA LYS A 227 26.46 1.49 16.20
C LYS A 227 26.54 1.70 17.71
N GLN A 228 25.41 1.75 18.40
CA GLN A 228 25.31 1.81 19.86
C GLN A 228 25.50 0.45 20.55
N ARG A 229 25.88 -0.61 19.78
CA ARG A 229 26.10 -1.98 20.27
C ARG A 229 24.86 -2.62 20.92
N VAL A 230 23.64 -2.21 20.54
CA VAL A 230 22.40 -2.83 21.00
C VAL A 230 22.34 -4.29 20.51
N PRO A 231 21.94 -5.27 21.36
CA PRO A 231 21.83 -6.68 20.97
C PRO A 231 20.93 -6.89 19.75
N LEU A 232 21.25 -7.91 18.94
CA LEU A 232 20.57 -8.19 17.67
C LEU A 232 19.03 -8.24 17.80
N LEU A 233 18.53 -9.02 18.76
CA LEU A 233 17.10 -9.18 18.98
C LEU A 233 16.43 -7.84 19.31
N LEU A 234 16.99 -7.07 20.24
CA LEU A 234 16.44 -5.80 20.70
C LEU A 234 16.44 -4.75 19.57
N ARG A 235 17.56 -4.60 18.82
CA ARG A 235 17.61 -3.66 17.70
C ARG A 235 16.63 -4.03 16.58
N SER A 236 16.47 -5.34 16.30
CA SER A 236 15.50 -5.81 15.30
C SER A 236 14.07 -5.53 15.74
N THR A 237 13.72 -5.82 17.00
CA THR A 237 12.38 -5.55 17.54
C THR A 237 12.08 -4.04 17.57
N LEU A 238 13.00 -3.21 18.04
CA LEU A 238 12.79 -1.75 18.06
C LEU A 238 12.64 -1.19 16.65
N SER A 239 13.42 -1.68 15.67
CA SER A 239 13.31 -1.24 14.28
C SER A 239 12.00 -1.73 13.63
N ALA A 240 11.55 -2.93 13.96
CA ALA A 240 10.24 -3.43 13.52
C ALA A 240 9.10 -2.56 14.06
N VAL A 241 9.12 -2.22 15.35
CA VAL A 241 8.11 -1.33 15.95
C VAL A 241 8.14 0.05 15.30
N ALA A 242 9.33 0.63 15.13
CA ALA A 242 9.47 1.96 14.52
C ALA A 242 8.91 2.00 13.10
N ILE A 243 9.16 0.98 12.28
CA ILE A 243 8.67 0.96 10.91
C ILE A 243 7.18 0.66 10.83
N LEU A 244 6.61 -0.12 11.75
CA LEU A 244 5.17 -0.33 11.87
C LEU A 244 4.44 0.96 12.27
N VAL A 245 4.96 1.71 13.23
CA VAL A 245 4.44 3.04 13.60
C VAL A 245 4.51 3.99 12.41
N PHE A 246 5.63 4.01 11.68
CA PHE A 246 5.75 4.81 10.46
C PHE A 246 4.72 4.40 9.40
N ALA A 247 4.47 3.10 9.20
CA ALA A 247 3.46 2.62 8.27
C ALA A 247 2.05 3.14 8.62
N VAL A 248 1.68 3.14 9.90
CA VAL A 248 0.39 3.68 10.36
C VAL A 248 0.32 5.19 10.13
N LEU A 249 1.35 5.94 10.52
CA LEU A 249 1.43 7.39 10.32
C LEU A 249 1.30 7.78 8.84
N SER A 250 1.92 7.01 7.96
CA SER A 250 1.95 7.24 6.52
C SER A 250 0.67 6.80 5.79
N GLY A 251 -0.29 6.22 6.50
CA GLY A 251 -1.55 5.74 5.95
C GLY A 251 -1.48 4.38 5.26
N ALA A 252 -0.37 3.64 5.43
CA ALA A 252 -0.20 2.24 5.01
C ALA A 252 -0.64 1.93 3.56
N GLY A 253 -0.25 2.75 2.59
CA GLY A 253 -0.49 2.50 1.17
C GLY A 253 0.12 1.16 0.70
N VAL A 254 -0.35 0.61 -0.41
CA VAL A 254 0.06 -0.71 -0.92
C VAL A 254 1.59 -0.84 -1.06
N SER A 255 2.26 0.17 -1.64
CA SER A 255 3.72 0.19 -1.77
C SER A 255 4.44 0.26 -0.42
N THR A 256 3.87 0.98 0.56
CA THR A 256 4.39 1.05 1.93
C THR A 256 4.25 -0.30 2.62
N LYS A 257 3.07 -0.94 2.54
CA LYS A 257 2.84 -2.28 3.11
C LYS A 257 3.84 -3.30 2.57
N ARG A 258 4.05 -3.32 1.24
CA ARG A 258 5.06 -4.20 0.61
C ARG A 258 6.45 -3.98 1.21
N ALA A 259 6.90 -2.73 1.24
CA ALA A 259 8.24 -2.40 1.73
C ALA A 259 8.42 -2.73 3.22
N VAL A 260 7.41 -2.49 4.03
CA VAL A 260 7.38 -2.86 5.45
C VAL A 260 7.46 -4.38 5.62
N LEU A 261 6.66 -5.15 4.88
CA LEU A 261 6.69 -6.61 4.93
C LEU A 261 8.07 -7.15 4.55
N MET A 262 8.65 -6.68 3.43
CA MET A 262 9.99 -7.08 3.02
C MET A 262 11.06 -6.70 4.06
N PHE A 263 10.94 -5.53 4.69
CA PHE A 263 11.85 -5.10 5.75
C PHE A 263 11.71 -5.96 7.01
N LEU A 264 10.48 -6.32 7.41
CA LEU A 264 10.25 -7.22 8.53
C LEU A 264 10.82 -8.62 8.28
N LEU A 265 10.68 -9.14 7.05
CA LEU A 265 11.28 -10.41 6.64
C LEU A 265 12.81 -10.36 6.66
N LEU A 266 13.41 -9.23 6.26
CA LEU A 266 14.85 -9.00 6.35
C LEU A 266 15.32 -9.06 7.80
N LEU A 267 14.64 -8.38 8.72
CA LEU A 267 14.96 -8.40 10.16
C LEU A 267 14.80 -9.81 10.74
N LEU A 268 13.73 -10.50 10.38
CA LEU A 268 13.44 -11.87 10.82
C LEU A 268 14.53 -12.83 10.34
N GLY A 269 14.93 -12.75 9.07
CA GLY A 269 16.05 -13.54 8.52
C GLY A 269 17.34 -13.33 9.32
N GLY A 270 17.66 -12.07 9.65
CA GLY A 270 18.82 -11.73 10.46
C GLY A 270 18.76 -12.32 11.87
N VAL A 271 17.59 -12.34 12.52
CA VAL A 271 17.41 -12.92 13.87
C VAL A 271 17.51 -14.46 13.85
N ILE A 272 16.96 -15.11 12.81
CA ILE A 272 16.99 -16.58 12.66
C ILE A 272 18.35 -17.07 12.14
N GLY A 273 19.24 -16.17 11.69
CA GLY A 273 20.54 -16.52 11.09
C GLY A 273 20.42 -17.04 9.65
N ARG A 274 19.36 -16.67 8.92
CA ARG A 274 19.17 -17.01 7.51
C ARG A 274 19.47 -15.81 6.61
N SER A 275 20.03 -16.08 5.44
CA SER A 275 20.19 -15.05 4.40
C SER A 275 18.83 -14.62 3.88
N TYR A 276 18.64 -13.32 3.74
CA TYR A 276 17.44 -12.75 3.10
C TYR A 276 17.59 -12.83 1.57
N ASP A 277 16.59 -13.38 0.92
CA ASP A 277 16.47 -13.39 -0.53
C ASP A 277 15.34 -12.43 -0.94
N SER A 278 15.66 -11.50 -1.85
CA SER A 278 14.76 -10.43 -2.29
C SER A 278 13.53 -10.97 -2.99
N LEU A 279 13.71 -11.96 -3.89
CA LEU A 279 12.59 -12.54 -4.66
C LEU A 279 11.64 -13.33 -3.75
N THR A 280 12.18 -14.09 -2.82
CA THR A 280 11.37 -14.79 -1.81
C THR A 280 10.60 -13.80 -0.94
N GLY A 281 11.26 -12.73 -0.48
CA GLY A 281 10.62 -11.67 0.28
C GLY A 281 9.51 -10.97 -0.50
N LEU A 282 9.74 -10.72 -1.79
CA LEU A 282 8.77 -10.12 -2.70
C LEU A 282 7.55 -11.03 -2.92
N ALA A 283 7.78 -12.33 -3.15
CA ALA A 283 6.71 -13.33 -3.32
C ALA A 283 5.84 -13.46 -2.06
N LEU A 284 6.45 -13.52 -0.88
CA LEU A 284 5.71 -13.55 0.38
C LEU A 284 4.91 -12.27 0.60
N ALA A 285 5.46 -11.10 0.28
CA ALA A 285 4.73 -9.84 0.35
C ALA A 285 3.55 -9.81 -0.63
N ALA A 286 3.70 -10.36 -1.84
CA ALA A 286 2.59 -10.49 -2.81
C ALA A 286 1.47 -11.37 -2.27
N ILE A 287 1.81 -12.55 -1.75
CA ILE A 287 0.82 -13.49 -1.17
C ILE A 287 0.06 -12.81 -0.03
N PHE A 288 0.77 -12.13 0.89
CA PHE A 288 0.13 -11.46 2.01
C PHE A 288 -0.82 -10.34 1.57
N LEU A 289 -0.40 -9.47 0.63
CA LEU A 289 -1.21 -8.35 0.15
C LEU A 289 -2.44 -8.84 -0.64
N LEU A 290 -2.28 -9.85 -1.48
CA LEU A 290 -3.38 -10.45 -2.24
C LEU A 290 -4.35 -11.22 -1.35
N TRP A 291 -3.85 -11.78 -0.24
CA TRP A 291 -4.70 -12.42 0.77
C TRP A 291 -5.49 -11.38 1.58
N GLU A 292 -4.88 -10.24 1.93
CA GLU A 292 -5.57 -9.14 2.62
C GLU A 292 -6.68 -8.54 1.74
N ASN A 293 -6.37 -8.27 0.47
CA ASN A 293 -7.32 -7.71 -0.50
C ASN A 293 -7.01 -8.21 -1.92
N PRO A 294 -7.78 -9.16 -2.46
CA PRO A 294 -7.54 -9.68 -3.79
C PRO A 294 -7.56 -8.62 -4.91
N PHE A 295 -8.36 -7.54 -4.77
CA PHE A 295 -8.49 -6.50 -5.79
C PHE A 295 -7.22 -5.65 -5.99
N VAL A 296 -6.24 -5.77 -5.11
CA VAL A 296 -4.95 -5.06 -5.23
C VAL A 296 -4.21 -5.42 -6.53
N TYR A 297 -4.46 -6.60 -7.13
CA TYR A 297 -3.77 -7.01 -8.37
C TYR A 297 -4.03 -6.06 -9.54
N ALA A 298 -5.21 -5.44 -9.61
CA ALA A 298 -5.57 -4.49 -10.66
C ALA A 298 -5.03 -3.06 -10.42
N TYR A 299 -4.49 -2.81 -9.23
CA TYR A 299 -3.98 -1.50 -8.87
C TYR A 299 -2.59 -1.24 -9.48
N THR A 300 -2.49 -0.23 -10.33
CA THR A 300 -1.25 0.13 -11.02
C THR A 300 -0.07 0.34 -10.06
N GLY A 301 -0.32 0.94 -8.89
CA GLY A 301 0.72 1.16 -7.88
C GLY A 301 1.27 -0.15 -7.29
N PHE A 302 0.45 -1.21 -7.19
CA PHE A 302 0.93 -2.56 -6.84
C PHE A 302 1.83 -3.09 -7.96
N ILE A 303 1.35 -3.12 -9.19
CA ILE A 303 2.07 -3.67 -10.35
C ILE A 303 3.43 -2.98 -10.50
N LEU A 304 3.45 -1.64 -10.58
CA LEU A 304 4.68 -0.87 -10.76
C LEU A 304 5.67 -1.06 -9.60
N SER A 305 5.16 -1.14 -8.37
CA SER A 305 5.99 -1.33 -7.20
C SER A 305 6.68 -2.70 -7.15
N PHE A 306 6.01 -3.75 -7.63
CA PHE A 306 6.57 -5.11 -7.72
C PHE A 306 7.54 -5.23 -8.91
N LEU A 307 7.17 -4.69 -10.07
CA LEU A 307 8.04 -4.68 -11.25
C LEU A 307 9.34 -3.89 -11.02
N ALA A 308 9.28 -2.81 -10.27
CA ALA A 308 10.49 -2.06 -9.93
C ALA A 308 11.50 -2.91 -9.13
N VAL A 309 11.03 -3.74 -8.17
CA VAL A 309 11.91 -4.65 -7.41
C VAL A 309 12.45 -5.75 -8.32
N LEU A 310 11.61 -6.34 -9.18
CA LEU A 310 12.08 -7.31 -10.18
C LEU A 310 13.15 -6.71 -11.11
N GLY A 311 12.98 -5.45 -11.51
CA GLY A 311 13.98 -4.73 -12.30
C GLY A 311 15.31 -4.55 -11.56
N VAL A 312 15.27 -4.26 -10.25
CA VAL A 312 16.47 -4.20 -9.40
C VAL A 312 17.15 -5.57 -9.34
N ASP A 313 16.41 -6.64 -9.08
CA ASP A 313 16.96 -8.00 -8.98
C ASP A 313 17.55 -8.46 -10.32
N ALA A 314 16.88 -8.15 -11.44
CA ALA A 314 17.39 -8.40 -12.80
C ALA A 314 18.71 -7.63 -13.05
N SER A 315 18.81 -6.38 -12.57
CA SER A 315 20.03 -5.60 -12.71
C SER A 315 21.22 -6.22 -11.97
N VAL A 316 21.00 -6.79 -10.79
CA VAL A 316 22.05 -7.48 -10.01
C VAL A 316 22.61 -8.68 -10.78
N ILE A 317 21.74 -9.44 -11.46
CA ILE A 317 22.17 -10.57 -12.31
C ILE A 317 22.99 -10.06 -13.49
N LEU A 318 22.51 -9.01 -14.16
CA LEU A 318 23.17 -8.41 -15.34
C LEU A 318 24.54 -7.81 -14.97
N LEU A 319 24.62 -7.07 -13.87
CA LEU A 319 25.88 -6.48 -13.38
C LEU A 319 26.94 -7.54 -13.09
N LYS A 320 26.54 -8.68 -12.51
CA LYS A 320 27.43 -9.82 -12.26
C LYS A 320 27.89 -10.48 -13.56
N SER A 321 26.99 -10.66 -14.54
CA SER A 321 27.31 -11.31 -15.82
C SER A 321 28.23 -10.48 -16.70
N MET A 322 28.14 -9.14 -16.61
CA MET A 322 28.92 -8.20 -17.43
C MET A 322 30.16 -7.65 -16.71
N ASP A 323 30.44 -8.09 -15.48
CA ASP A 323 31.54 -7.60 -14.62
C ASP A 323 31.60 -6.07 -14.54
N ILE A 324 30.43 -5.43 -14.42
CA ILE A 324 30.31 -3.96 -14.36
C ILE A 324 30.76 -3.50 -12.99
N GLN A 325 31.84 -2.70 -12.94
CA GLN A 325 32.35 -2.11 -11.72
C GLN A 325 31.40 -1.03 -11.17
N LYS A 326 31.47 -0.83 -9.85
CA LYS A 326 30.72 0.22 -9.14
C LYS A 326 30.97 1.60 -9.77
N GLY A 327 29.93 2.37 -9.98
CA GLY A 327 29.99 3.72 -10.51
C GLY A 327 28.79 4.07 -11.39
N ILE A 328 28.97 5.04 -12.29
CA ILE A 328 27.93 5.54 -13.19
C ILE A 328 27.32 4.42 -14.06
N ARG A 329 28.13 3.47 -14.53
CA ARG A 329 27.65 2.34 -15.35
C ARG A 329 26.70 1.43 -14.58
N GLU A 330 26.98 1.17 -13.30
CA GLU A 330 26.10 0.43 -12.41
C GLU A 330 24.73 1.15 -12.27
N GLN A 331 24.76 2.46 -12.01
CA GLN A 331 23.54 3.27 -11.87
C GLN A 331 22.69 3.27 -13.15
N ILE A 332 23.33 3.43 -14.32
CA ILE A 332 22.64 3.37 -15.61
C ILE A 332 22.01 1.99 -15.84
N CYS A 333 22.75 0.91 -15.54
CA CYS A 333 22.26 -0.46 -15.67
C CYS A 333 21.05 -0.70 -14.77
N VAL A 334 21.12 -0.35 -13.49
CA VAL A 334 20.02 -0.49 -12.54
C VAL A 334 18.80 0.32 -13.00
N SER A 335 19.00 1.58 -13.37
CA SER A 335 17.92 2.44 -13.86
C SER A 335 17.30 1.91 -15.15
N GLY A 336 18.12 1.44 -16.09
CA GLY A 336 17.66 0.85 -17.34
C GLY A 336 16.83 -0.42 -17.12
N CYS A 337 17.26 -1.30 -16.21
CA CYS A 337 16.50 -2.49 -15.87
C CYS A 337 15.13 -2.13 -15.22
N ILE A 338 15.12 -1.22 -14.25
CA ILE A 338 13.85 -0.78 -13.63
C ILE A 338 12.90 -0.24 -14.69
N GLN A 339 13.38 0.60 -15.60
CA GLN A 339 12.58 1.19 -16.66
C GLN A 339 12.10 0.17 -17.68
N ALA A 340 12.93 -0.81 -18.05
CA ALA A 340 12.52 -1.87 -18.94
C ALA A 340 11.30 -2.66 -18.41
N PHE A 341 11.21 -2.84 -17.09
CA PHE A 341 10.07 -3.50 -16.45
C PHE A 341 8.87 -2.56 -16.24
N THR A 342 9.09 -1.27 -16.01
CA THR A 342 8.01 -0.35 -15.62
C THR A 342 7.41 0.43 -16.77
N ILE A 343 8.20 0.81 -17.80
CA ILE A 343 7.73 1.60 -18.96
C ILE A 343 6.54 0.96 -19.68
N PRO A 344 6.53 -0.36 -19.99
CA PRO A 344 5.39 -0.97 -20.68
C PRO A 344 4.07 -0.79 -19.91
N VAL A 345 4.14 -0.90 -18.59
CA VAL A 345 2.95 -0.73 -17.73
C VAL A 345 2.54 0.74 -17.63
N ILE A 346 3.51 1.66 -17.53
CA ILE A 346 3.23 3.10 -17.54
C ILE A 346 2.58 3.50 -18.86
N ALA A 347 3.12 3.06 -19.98
CA ALA A 347 2.56 3.33 -21.29
C ALA A 347 1.12 2.78 -21.45
N TYR A 348 0.87 1.58 -20.94
CA TYR A 348 -0.44 0.95 -21.01
C TYR A 348 -1.51 1.65 -20.16
N TYR A 349 -1.17 2.03 -18.90
CA TYR A 349 -2.16 2.59 -17.98
C TYR A 349 -2.30 4.12 -18.07
N TYR A 350 -1.21 4.84 -18.37
CA TYR A 350 -1.20 6.30 -18.33
C TYR A 350 -1.12 6.94 -19.71
N PHE A 351 -0.86 6.16 -20.75
CA PHE A 351 -0.67 6.65 -22.15
C PHE A 351 0.40 7.75 -22.26
N GLU A 352 1.32 7.78 -21.30
CA GLU A 352 2.41 8.75 -21.24
C GLU A 352 3.75 8.02 -21.19
N LEU A 353 4.73 8.54 -21.93
CA LEU A 353 6.12 8.08 -21.88
C LEU A 353 6.99 9.21 -21.32
N PRO A 354 7.34 9.18 -20.04
CA PRO A 354 8.16 10.21 -19.44
C PRO A 354 9.62 10.08 -19.91
N THR A 355 9.97 10.73 -21.02
CA THR A 355 11.32 10.68 -21.61
C THR A 355 12.40 11.29 -20.71
N TYR A 356 12.00 12.14 -19.77
CA TYR A 356 12.90 12.85 -18.83
C TYR A 356 13.34 12.01 -17.63
N VAL A 357 12.71 10.86 -17.36
CA VAL A 357 13.00 10.04 -16.17
C VAL A 357 14.46 9.59 -16.13
N LEU A 358 15.07 9.29 -17.30
CA LEU A 358 16.49 8.93 -17.40
C LEU A 358 17.42 10.06 -16.96
N SER A 359 17.11 11.30 -17.29
CA SER A 359 17.94 12.45 -16.93
C SER A 359 17.78 12.85 -15.46
N LEU A 360 16.57 12.69 -14.89
CA LEU A 360 16.28 13.03 -13.49
C LEU A 360 16.82 12.00 -12.49
N ILE A 361 16.90 10.72 -12.86
CA ILE A 361 17.56 9.69 -12.03
C ILE A 361 19.06 9.99 -11.89
N HIS A 362 19.65 10.64 -12.88
CA HIS A 362 21.07 11.02 -12.84
C HIS A 362 21.35 12.20 -11.90
N ILE A 363 20.37 13.07 -11.66
CA ILE A 363 20.46 14.20 -10.75
C ILE A 363 20.19 13.79 -9.32
#